data_e1b3fbcc85cd007e7a7687479d75b31a
#
_entry.id   e1b3fbcc85cd007e7a7687479d75b31a
#
_cell.length_a   1.000
_cell.length_b   1.000
_cell.length_c   1.000
_cell.angle_alpha   90.00
_cell.angle_beta   90.00
_cell.angle_gamma   90.00
#
_symmetry.space_group_name_H-M   'P 1'
#
loop_
_entity.id
_entity.type
_entity.pdbx_description
1 polymer ?
#
loop_
_entity_poly.entity_id
_entity_poly.type
_entity_poly.pdbx_seq_one_letter_code
_entity_poly.pdbx_strand_id
1 'polypeptide(L)'
;MKVLVVSDSHGNIQKLKNIIETEKSFDYIIHCGDGINDLIHIPIPRDAIVITVCGNIDRARGIAGKTWLVETICGYTFFITHGDEFGAHHDITGVWSEAKRLGCDIACFGHTHRAMNEKTSPYMFNPGAAQSGMYGVINISNNLMCELKRV
;
A
#
# COMPACT_ATOMS: atom_id res chain seq x y z
N MET A 1 -16.49 2.95 2.78
CA MET A 1 -15.44 1.91 2.68
C MET A 1 -14.11 2.52 3.07
N LYS A 2 -13.40 1.89 4.01
CA LYS A 2 -12.10 2.37 4.51
C LYS A 2 -10.98 1.38 4.13
N VAL A 3 -9.95 1.86 3.46
CA VAL A 3 -8.78 1.08 3.04
C VAL A 3 -7.57 1.57 3.82
N LEU A 4 -6.96 0.70 4.60
CA LEU A 4 -5.67 0.95 5.25
C LEU A 4 -4.55 0.59 4.27
N VAL A 5 -3.61 1.50 4.03
CA VAL A 5 -2.48 1.28 3.13
C VAL A 5 -1.18 1.38 3.91
N VAL A 6 -0.37 0.33 3.84
CA VAL A 6 0.94 0.23 4.50
C VAL A 6 1.98 -0.29 3.52
N SER A 7 3.25 -0.02 3.78
CA SER A 7 4.39 -0.53 3.03
C SER A 7 5.63 -0.52 3.90
N ASP A 8 6.65 -1.29 3.50
CA ASP A 8 7.99 -1.16 4.07
C ASP A 8 8.02 -1.29 5.61
N SER A 9 7.42 -2.35 6.12
CA SER A 9 7.42 -2.66 7.56
C SER A 9 8.75 -3.27 8.03
N HIS A 10 9.46 -3.97 7.14
CA HIS A 10 10.83 -4.49 7.35
C HIS A 10 11.04 -5.20 8.69
N GLY A 11 10.06 -5.96 9.17
CA GLY A 11 10.13 -6.69 10.44
C GLY A 11 9.80 -5.85 11.67
N ASN A 12 9.44 -4.57 11.53
CA ASN A 12 9.00 -3.76 12.65
C ASN A 12 7.52 -4.03 12.99
N ILE A 13 7.29 -5.25 13.48
CA ILE A 13 5.94 -5.75 13.82
C ILE A 13 5.24 -4.84 14.82
N GLN A 14 5.99 -4.27 15.78
CA GLN A 14 5.39 -3.40 16.79
C GLN A 14 4.82 -2.12 16.18
N LYS A 15 5.53 -1.48 15.25
CA LYS A 15 5.02 -0.29 14.56
C LYS A 15 3.81 -0.62 13.70
N LEU A 16 3.88 -1.70 12.94
CA LEU A 16 2.76 -2.15 12.10
C LEU A 16 1.52 -2.48 12.95
N LYS A 17 1.72 -3.14 14.10
CA LYS A 17 0.66 -3.40 15.08
C LYS A 17 0.03 -2.11 15.61
N ASN A 18 0.85 -1.14 16.00
CA ASN A 18 0.34 0.16 16.48
C ASN A 18 -0.50 0.88 15.42
N ILE A 19 -0.10 0.82 14.14
CA ILE A 19 -0.88 1.37 13.01
C ILE A 19 -2.26 0.71 12.95
N ILE A 20 -2.30 -0.62 12.94
CA ILE A 20 -3.54 -1.41 12.84
C ILE A 20 -4.46 -1.14 14.04
N GLU A 21 -3.92 -1.11 15.25
CA GLU A 21 -4.66 -0.82 16.47
C GLU A 21 -5.19 0.62 16.53
N THR A 22 -4.44 1.59 15.99
CA THR A 22 -4.87 2.99 15.92
C THR A 22 -6.09 3.16 15.02
N GLU A 23 -6.10 2.51 13.86
CA GLU A 23 -7.22 2.61 12.91
C GLU A 23 -8.44 1.79 13.31
N LYS A 24 -8.30 0.82 14.20
CA LYS A 24 -9.34 -0.02 14.82
C LYS A 24 -10.20 -0.81 13.85
N SER A 25 -10.79 -0.15 12.84
CA SER A 25 -11.65 -0.76 11.84
C SER A 25 -11.32 -0.25 10.45
N PHE A 26 -11.24 -1.17 9.51
CA PHE A 26 -11.09 -0.94 8.08
C PHE A 26 -11.65 -2.14 7.32
N ASP A 27 -12.08 -1.91 6.09
CA ASP A 27 -12.66 -2.94 5.23
C ASP A 27 -11.57 -3.67 4.42
N TYR A 28 -10.47 -2.96 4.12
CA TYR A 28 -9.33 -3.50 3.39
C TYR A 28 -8.02 -3.07 4.06
N ILE A 29 -7.02 -3.93 3.99
CA ILE A 29 -5.63 -3.57 4.22
C ILE A 29 -4.81 -3.92 2.97
N ILE A 30 -4.10 -2.92 2.43
CA ILE A 30 -3.17 -3.07 1.33
C ILE A 30 -1.76 -2.96 1.89
N HIS A 31 -0.92 -3.99 1.68
CA HIS A 31 0.51 -3.92 1.99
C HIS A 31 1.31 -3.90 0.68
N CYS A 32 1.94 -2.75 0.40
CA CYS A 32 2.67 -2.50 -0.84
C CYS A 32 4.10 -3.07 -0.86
N GLY A 33 4.37 -4.14 -0.09
CA GLY A 33 5.64 -4.88 -0.15
C GLY A 33 6.66 -4.51 0.93
N ASP A 34 7.70 -5.32 0.99
CA ASP A 34 8.82 -5.27 1.93
C ASP A 34 8.40 -5.41 3.40
N GLY A 35 7.93 -6.63 3.70
CA GLY A 35 7.49 -7.06 5.02
C GLY A 35 6.07 -7.63 5.04
N ILE A 36 5.55 -8.16 3.93
CA ILE A 36 4.17 -8.69 3.88
C ILE A 36 3.91 -9.80 4.90
N ASN A 37 4.93 -10.59 5.26
CA ASN A 37 4.82 -11.63 6.28
C ASN A 37 4.68 -11.08 7.70
N ASP A 38 4.97 -9.79 7.93
CA ASP A 38 4.80 -9.17 9.25
C ASP A 38 3.31 -9.16 9.66
N LEU A 39 2.40 -9.13 8.67
CA LEU A 39 0.95 -9.19 8.91
C LEU A 39 0.49 -10.50 9.56
N ILE A 40 1.22 -11.60 9.38
CA ILE A 40 0.88 -12.92 9.98
C ILE A 40 0.91 -12.86 11.51
N HIS A 41 1.72 -11.96 12.06
CA HIS A 41 1.94 -11.83 13.49
C HIS A 41 1.00 -10.82 14.17
N ILE A 42 0.05 -10.24 13.43
CA ILE A 42 -0.80 -9.15 13.92
C ILE A 42 -2.28 -9.50 13.73
N PRO A 43 -3.11 -9.36 14.78
CA PRO A 43 -4.55 -9.52 14.63
C PRO A 43 -5.12 -8.47 13.65
N ILE A 44 -5.67 -8.95 12.56
CA ILE A 44 -6.40 -8.11 11.58
C ILE A 44 -7.90 -8.29 11.83
N PRO A 45 -8.73 -7.26 11.70
CA PRO A 45 -10.17 -7.39 11.78
C PRO A 45 -10.69 -8.54 10.89
N ARG A 46 -11.56 -9.38 11.44
CA ARG A 46 -11.98 -10.66 10.81
C ARG A 46 -12.58 -10.47 9.41
N ASP A 47 -13.29 -9.37 9.22
CA ASP A 47 -14.01 -9.09 7.97
C ASP A 47 -13.17 -8.23 7.00
N ALA A 48 -11.97 -7.85 7.38
CA ALA A 48 -11.08 -7.07 6.51
C ALA A 48 -10.43 -7.95 5.45
N ILE A 49 -10.45 -7.46 4.22
CA ILE A 49 -9.79 -8.12 3.08
C ILE A 49 -8.32 -7.69 3.05
N VAL A 50 -7.42 -8.68 3.01
CA VAL A 50 -5.96 -8.45 2.95
C VAL A 50 -5.47 -8.57 1.51
N ILE A 51 -4.85 -7.51 1.00
CA ILE A 51 -4.23 -7.45 -0.33
C ILE A 51 -2.74 -7.17 -0.15
N THR A 52 -1.88 -7.99 -0.76
CA THR A 52 -0.44 -7.83 -0.64
C THR A 52 0.26 -7.97 -1.99
N VAL A 53 1.34 -7.24 -2.16
CA VAL A 53 2.32 -7.44 -3.24
C VAL A 53 3.72 -7.60 -2.64
N CYS A 54 4.56 -8.41 -3.27
CA CYS A 54 5.94 -8.63 -2.82
C CYS A 54 6.83 -7.47 -3.26
N GLY A 55 7.61 -6.94 -2.32
CA GLY A 55 8.73 -6.06 -2.62
C GLY A 55 10.02 -6.82 -2.93
N ASN A 56 11.08 -6.09 -3.23
CA ASN A 56 12.39 -6.68 -3.54
C ASN A 56 12.99 -7.45 -2.33
N ILE A 57 12.77 -6.99 -1.10
CA ILE A 57 13.26 -7.68 0.10
C ILE A 57 12.42 -8.94 0.38
N ASP A 58 11.12 -8.90 0.17
CA ASP A 58 10.27 -10.10 0.29
C ASP A 58 10.76 -11.19 -0.66
N ARG A 59 10.99 -10.86 -1.93
CA ARG A 59 11.52 -11.80 -2.93
C ARG A 59 12.92 -12.31 -2.60
N ALA A 60 13.82 -11.44 -2.13
CA ALA A 60 15.14 -11.83 -1.69
C ALA A 60 15.13 -12.81 -0.51
N ARG A 61 14.07 -12.78 0.31
CA ARG A 61 13.82 -13.73 1.40
C ARG A 61 13.08 -14.99 0.95
N GLY A 62 12.80 -15.14 -0.33
CA GLY A 62 12.11 -16.30 -0.89
C GLY A 62 10.59 -16.30 -0.68
N ILE A 63 10.00 -15.17 -0.33
CA ILE A 63 8.55 -15.03 -0.20
C ILE A 63 7.94 -14.99 -1.61
N ALA A 64 7.06 -15.93 -1.89
CA ALA A 64 6.35 -16.01 -3.16
C ALA A 64 5.11 -15.11 -3.14
N GLY A 65 4.87 -14.39 -4.23
CA GLY A 65 3.70 -13.54 -4.41
C GLY A 65 3.77 -12.71 -5.68
N LYS A 66 2.70 -12.00 -5.98
CA LYS A 66 2.66 -11.05 -7.08
C LYS A 66 3.48 -9.82 -6.74
N THR A 67 4.17 -9.24 -7.70
CA THR A 67 4.93 -7.97 -7.54
C THR A 67 4.06 -6.76 -7.83
N TRP A 68 2.97 -6.96 -8.55
CA TRP A 68 1.91 -5.98 -8.76
C TRP A 68 0.58 -6.68 -9.06
N LEU A 69 -0.51 -5.96 -8.88
CA LEU A 69 -1.85 -6.40 -9.22
C LEU A 69 -2.78 -5.20 -9.48
N VAL A 70 -3.92 -5.46 -10.09
CA VAL A 70 -5.01 -4.52 -10.26
C VAL A 70 -6.23 -5.05 -9.54
N GLU A 71 -6.80 -4.23 -8.66
CA GLU A 71 -8.01 -4.56 -7.90
C GLU A 71 -9.06 -3.46 -8.03
N THR A 72 -10.33 -3.84 -8.08
CA THR A 72 -11.43 -2.88 -8.07
C THR A 72 -12.09 -2.85 -6.70
N ILE A 73 -12.04 -1.71 -6.04
CA ILE A 73 -12.63 -1.50 -4.72
C ILE A 73 -13.66 -0.38 -4.83
N CYS A 74 -14.93 -0.71 -4.59
CA CYS A 74 -16.05 0.25 -4.65
C CYS A 74 -16.07 1.11 -5.92
N GLY A 75 -15.83 0.49 -7.08
CA GLY A 75 -15.88 1.15 -8.38
C GLY A 75 -14.61 1.90 -8.79
N TYR A 76 -13.61 2.00 -7.91
CA TYR A 76 -12.28 2.53 -8.24
C TYR A 76 -11.30 1.41 -8.53
N THR A 77 -10.50 1.57 -9.57
CA THR A 77 -9.49 0.60 -9.99
C THR A 77 -8.12 1.00 -9.44
N PHE A 78 -7.57 0.12 -8.61
CA PHE A 78 -6.30 0.30 -7.93
C PHE A 78 -5.19 -0.45 -8.65
N PHE A 79 -4.13 0.23 -9.04
CA PHE A 79 -2.85 -0.38 -9.37
C PHE A 79 -2.02 -0.47 -8.07
N ILE A 80 -1.68 -1.68 -7.65
CA ILE A 80 -0.96 -1.93 -6.40
C ILE A 80 0.37 -2.58 -6.75
N THR A 81 1.48 -1.98 -6.32
CA THR A 81 2.83 -2.47 -6.56
C THR A 81 3.77 -2.06 -5.42
N HIS A 82 4.92 -2.72 -5.32
CA HIS A 82 5.98 -2.18 -4.48
C HIS A 82 6.67 -1.00 -5.16
N GLY A 83 6.86 -1.08 -6.47
CA GLY A 83 7.40 0.00 -7.28
C GLY A 83 8.85 -0.20 -7.75
N ASP A 84 9.59 -1.13 -7.17
CA ASP A 84 10.98 -1.42 -7.52
C ASP A 84 11.15 -1.85 -8.99
N GLU A 85 10.23 -2.68 -9.51
CA GLU A 85 10.23 -3.10 -10.91
C GLU A 85 9.90 -1.97 -11.90
N PHE A 86 9.31 -0.88 -11.40
CA PHE A 86 8.94 0.31 -12.18
C PHE A 86 9.89 1.49 -11.95
N GLY A 87 11.05 1.26 -11.32
CA GLY A 87 12.09 2.26 -11.12
C GLY A 87 11.76 3.35 -10.10
N ALA A 88 10.79 3.14 -9.21
CA ALA A 88 10.31 4.13 -8.25
C ALA A 88 11.39 4.73 -7.34
N HIS A 89 12.54 4.05 -7.18
CA HIS A 89 13.68 4.57 -6.42
C HIS A 89 14.29 5.83 -7.06
N HIS A 90 14.27 5.91 -8.38
CA HIS A 90 14.81 7.05 -9.14
C HIS A 90 13.74 8.11 -9.38
N ASP A 91 12.61 7.70 -9.97
CA ASP A 91 11.42 8.53 -10.13
C ASP A 91 10.16 7.66 -10.23
N ILE A 92 9.01 8.28 -10.06
CA ILE A 92 7.71 7.58 -10.04
C ILE A 92 7.07 7.43 -11.41
N THR A 93 7.71 7.90 -12.48
CA THR A 93 7.15 7.93 -13.84
C THR A 93 6.76 6.53 -14.32
N GLY A 94 7.57 5.52 -14.00
CA GLY A 94 7.26 4.13 -14.36
C GLY A 94 5.97 3.61 -13.71
N VAL A 95 5.78 3.87 -12.42
CA VAL A 95 4.55 3.51 -11.69
C VAL A 95 3.35 4.25 -12.27
N TRP A 96 3.48 5.56 -12.50
CA TRP A 96 2.42 6.40 -13.06
C TRP A 96 2.03 5.94 -14.47
N SER A 97 3.01 5.68 -15.35
CA SER A 97 2.79 5.28 -16.72
C SER A 97 2.08 3.94 -16.82
N GLU A 98 2.46 2.97 -15.98
CA GLU A 98 1.81 1.65 -15.97
C GLU A 98 0.38 1.72 -15.42
N ALA A 99 0.15 2.43 -14.33
CA ALA A 99 -1.19 2.66 -13.80
C ALA A 99 -2.11 3.33 -14.83
N LYS A 100 -1.58 4.33 -15.56
CA LYS A 100 -2.30 5.01 -16.64
C LYS A 100 -2.60 4.08 -17.82
N ARG A 101 -1.61 3.27 -18.24
CA ARG A 101 -1.78 2.28 -19.33
C ARG A 101 -2.86 1.26 -19.00
N LEU A 102 -2.96 0.85 -17.74
CA LEU A 102 -3.97 -0.09 -17.24
C LEU A 102 -5.33 0.55 -16.97
N GLY A 103 -5.47 1.87 -17.12
CA GLY A 103 -6.71 2.61 -16.88
C GLY A 103 -7.10 2.68 -15.40
N CYS A 104 -6.11 2.63 -14.50
CA CYS A 104 -6.37 2.68 -13.07
C CYS A 104 -6.65 4.11 -12.59
N ASP A 105 -7.51 4.23 -11.58
CA ASP A 105 -7.86 5.50 -10.94
C ASP A 105 -6.80 5.95 -9.94
N ILE A 106 -6.16 4.98 -9.28
CA ILE A 106 -5.15 5.21 -8.24
C ILE A 106 -4.02 4.18 -8.33
N ALA A 107 -2.79 4.64 -8.08
CA ALA A 107 -1.62 3.78 -7.87
C ALA A 107 -1.19 3.85 -6.41
N CYS A 108 -1.24 2.72 -5.70
CA CYS A 108 -0.69 2.54 -4.36
C CYS A 108 0.66 1.83 -4.47
N PHE A 109 1.72 2.45 -3.94
CA PHE A 109 3.07 1.91 -4.05
C PHE A 109 3.93 2.23 -2.81
N GLY A 110 5.07 1.56 -2.66
CA GLY A 110 6.02 1.72 -1.56
C GLY A 110 7.43 2.04 -2.03
N HIS A 111 8.41 1.28 -1.54
CA HIS A 111 9.82 1.23 -1.93
C HIS A 111 10.65 2.51 -1.64
N THR A 112 10.11 3.69 -1.91
CA THR A 112 10.85 4.95 -1.75
C THR A 112 11.00 5.37 -0.28
N HIS A 113 10.22 4.78 0.62
CA HIS A 113 10.02 5.18 2.02
C HIS A 113 9.55 6.64 2.19
N ARG A 114 9.20 7.31 1.10
CA ARG A 114 8.73 8.71 1.10
C ARG A 114 7.23 8.75 0.85
N ALA A 115 6.51 9.24 1.84
CA ALA A 115 5.08 9.42 1.72
C ALA A 115 4.73 10.38 0.57
N MET A 116 3.72 10.00 -0.22
CA MET A 116 3.22 10.78 -1.34
C MET A 116 1.70 10.74 -1.39
N ASN A 117 1.08 11.87 -1.62
CA ASN A 117 -0.37 12.01 -1.72
C ASN A 117 -0.70 13.04 -2.80
N GLU A 118 -0.62 12.63 -4.06
CA GLU A 118 -0.76 13.51 -5.21
C GLU A 118 -1.99 13.18 -6.03
N LYS A 119 -2.94 14.13 -6.06
CA LYS A 119 -4.18 14.02 -6.83
C LYS A 119 -3.95 14.31 -8.31
N THR A 120 -3.23 13.40 -8.96
CA THR A 120 -3.04 13.36 -10.41
C THR A 120 -4.02 12.39 -11.07
N SER A 121 -3.88 12.07 -12.33
CA SER A 121 -4.65 11.04 -13.03
C SER A 121 -3.69 10.07 -13.74
N PRO A 122 -3.49 8.84 -13.21
CA PRO A 122 -4.04 8.28 -11.95
C PRO A 122 -3.56 9.03 -10.69
N TYR A 123 -4.31 8.87 -9.58
CA TYR A 123 -3.92 9.39 -8.27
C TYR A 123 -2.68 8.62 -7.79
N MET A 124 -1.63 9.33 -7.31
CA MET A 124 -0.40 8.69 -6.85
C MET A 124 -0.34 8.70 -5.32
N PHE A 125 -0.31 7.50 -4.72
CA PHE A 125 -0.37 7.35 -3.27
C PHE A 125 0.70 6.39 -2.75
N ASN A 126 1.60 6.91 -1.94
CA ASN A 126 2.61 6.13 -1.21
C ASN A 126 2.45 6.40 0.29
N PRO A 127 2.16 5.39 1.11
CA PRO A 127 1.93 5.57 2.55
C PRO A 127 3.19 5.98 3.33
N GLY A 128 4.37 5.89 2.70
CA GLY A 128 5.65 5.93 3.41
C GLY A 128 5.99 4.59 4.05
N ALA A 129 7.00 4.56 4.90
CA ALA A 129 7.49 3.35 5.53
C ALA A 129 6.83 3.08 6.89
N ALA A 130 6.12 1.96 7.00
CA ALA A 130 5.47 1.52 8.24
C ALA A 130 6.48 1.28 9.37
N GLN A 131 7.72 0.89 9.05
CA GLN A 131 8.80 0.79 10.06
C GLN A 131 9.06 2.10 10.81
N SER A 132 8.74 3.24 10.19
CA SER A 132 8.85 4.58 10.78
C SER A 132 7.51 5.10 11.35
N GLY A 133 6.48 4.27 11.34
CA GLY A 133 5.14 4.60 11.80
C GLY A 133 4.28 5.33 10.77
N MET A 134 4.72 5.46 9.51
CA MET A 134 3.94 6.08 8.44
C MET A 134 2.93 5.08 7.84
N TYR A 135 1.77 5.58 7.48
CA TYR A 135 0.72 4.81 6.81
C TYR A 135 -0.27 5.73 6.09
N GLY A 136 -1.13 5.14 5.30
CA GLY A 136 -2.17 5.84 4.59
C GLY A 136 -3.56 5.29 4.88
N VAL A 137 -4.56 6.15 4.76
CA VAL A 137 -5.98 5.77 4.81
C VAL A 137 -6.66 6.33 3.57
N ILE A 138 -7.39 5.46 2.88
CA ILE A 138 -8.23 5.85 1.75
C ILE A 138 -9.68 5.60 2.13
N ASN A 139 -10.46 6.67 2.20
CA ASN A 139 -11.89 6.60 2.43
C ASN A 139 -12.63 6.74 1.08
N ILE A 140 -13.46 5.75 0.78
CA ILE A 140 -14.28 5.70 -0.44
C ILE A 140 -15.75 5.83 -0.03
N SER A 141 -16.37 6.94 -0.44
CA SER A 141 -17.80 7.18 -0.33
C SER A 141 -18.31 7.66 -1.70
N ASN A 142 -18.79 8.87 -1.81
CA ASN A 142 -19.08 9.50 -3.10
C ASN A 142 -17.82 9.91 -3.85
N ASN A 143 -16.72 10.10 -3.12
CA ASN A 143 -15.40 10.47 -3.62
C ASN A 143 -14.32 9.63 -2.96
N LEU A 144 -13.16 9.55 -3.60
CA LEU A 144 -11.96 8.95 -3.06
C LEU A 144 -11.17 10.02 -2.29
N MET A 145 -10.94 9.79 -1.00
CA MET A 145 -10.19 10.68 -0.11
C MET A 145 -8.99 9.94 0.48
N CYS A 146 -7.79 10.42 0.19
CA CYS A 146 -6.53 9.84 0.65
C CYS A 146 -5.91 10.72 1.74
N GLU A 147 -5.48 10.11 2.84
CA GLU A 147 -4.83 10.75 3.96
C GLU A 147 -3.55 10.03 4.34
N LEU A 148 -2.48 10.78 4.61
CA LEU A 148 -1.25 10.27 5.19
C LEU A 148 -1.28 10.50 6.70
N LYS A 149 -0.88 9.47 7.45
CA LYS A 149 -0.90 9.48 8.92
C LYS A 149 0.39 8.91 9.51
N ARG A 150 0.57 9.10 10.81
CA ARG A 150 1.72 8.60 11.55
C ARG A 150 1.35 8.23 12.99
N VAL A 151 1.91 7.14 13.51
CA VAL A 151 1.87 6.69 14.92
C VAL A 151 3.23 6.85 15.59
#